data_9318d250d40f3f4607f404113b016182
#
_entry.id   9318d250d40f3f4607f404113b016182
#
_cell.length_a   1.000
_cell.length_b   1.000
_cell.length_c   1.000
_cell.angle_alpha   90.00
_cell.angle_beta   90.00
_cell.angle_gamma   90.00
#
_symmetry.space_group_name_H-M   'P 1'
#
loop_
_entity.id
_entity.type
_entity.pdbx_description
1 polymer ?
#
loop_
_entity_poly.entity_id
_entity_poly.type
_entity_poly.pdbx_seq_one_letter_code
_entity_poly.pdbx_strand_id
1 'polypeptide(L)'
;MEDGSMKKENTPNEADSVIQETTIAQDIVQLLLKISIIILAVFLIFTFLYGIVRINDVSMKPAIKDGDLVMYYRLDKRFISGDVAVFEDDGKTTTGRVVAVAGDTVDITKNGLKINGAEQISQDIYFDTTQFKNGVDFPITVGEGQVFLLGDNRPQASDSRIYGCINVKDVRGKVIAVIRSRGI
;
A
#
# COMPACT_ATOMS: atom_id res chain seq x y z
N MET A 1 71.76 3.96 52.37
CA MET A 1 71.15 5.11 51.66
C MET A 1 70.06 4.51 50.78
N GLU A 2 68.84 4.43 51.34
CA GLU A 2 67.64 3.96 50.60
C GLU A 2 66.87 5.18 50.13
N ASP A 3 66.78 5.28 48.80
CA ASP A 3 65.99 6.30 48.12
C ASP A 3 64.55 5.80 48.01
N GLY A 4 63.68 6.30 48.90
CA GLY A 4 62.27 6.00 48.91
C GLY A 4 61.51 6.86 47.89
N SER A 5 61.42 6.41 46.65
CA SER A 5 60.56 7.01 45.65
C SER A 5 59.09 6.76 46.00
N MET A 6 58.41 7.75 46.63
CA MET A 6 56.96 7.72 46.82
C MET A 6 56.27 7.89 45.47
N LYS A 7 55.65 6.82 45.01
CA LYS A 7 54.71 6.82 43.90
C LYS A 7 53.47 7.61 44.30
N LYS A 8 53.28 8.81 43.76
CA LYS A 8 52.05 9.59 43.93
C LYS A 8 50.92 8.83 43.24
N GLU A 9 50.05 8.28 44.03
CA GLU A 9 48.78 7.73 43.61
C GLU A 9 47.86 8.89 43.17
N ASN A 10 47.64 9.00 41.83
CA ASN A 10 46.74 10.00 41.28
C ASN A 10 45.29 9.55 41.55
N THR A 11 44.75 10.00 42.66
CA THR A 11 43.30 9.96 42.87
C THR A 11 42.61 10.93 41.89
N PRO A 12 41.61 10.51 41.11
CA PRO A 12 40.88 11.43 40.23
C PRO A 12 40.24 12.54 41.05
N ASN A 13 40.43 13.78 40.60
CA ASN A 13 39.89 14.95 41.29
C ASN A 13 38.35 14.90 41.13
N GLU A 14 37.61 15.22 42.20
CA GLU A 14 36.15 15.24 42.25
C GLU A 14 35.55 16.10 41.12
N ALA A 15 36.27 17.13 40.69
CA ALA A 15 35.93 17.98 39.54
C ALA A 15 35.97 17.24 38.20
N ASP A 16 36.94 16.33 38.01
CA ASP A 16 37.07 15.55 36.76
C ASP A 16 35.96 14.51 36.64
N SER A 17 35.50 13.92 37.76
CA SER A 17 34.36 12.98 37.75
C SER A 17 33.04 13.68 37.43
N VAL A 18 32.79 14.87 37.92
CA VAL A 18 31.59 15.67 37.66
C VAL A 18 31.54 16.13 36.18
N ILE A 19 32.68 16.55 35.61
CA ILE A 19 32.79 16.94 34.23
C ILE A 19 32.53 15.72 33.34
N GLN A 20 33.06 14.55 33.67
CA GLN A 20 32.88 13.32 32.91
C GLN A 20 31.42 12.82 32.95
N GLU A 21 30.75 12.89 34.09
CA GLU A 21 29.32 12.54 34.22
C GLU A 21 28.41 13.49 33.44
N THR A 22 28.68 14.80 33.43
CA THR A 22 27.89 15.77 32.68
C THR A 22 28.08 15.57 31.15
N THR A 23 29.27 15.21 30.70
CA THR A 23 29.57 14.92 29.31
C THR A 23 28.83 13.65 28.85
N ILE A 24 28.87 12.58 29.64
CA ILE A 24 28.16 11.33 29.35
C ILE A 24 26.63 11.56 29.27
N ALA A 25 26.07 12.33 30.22
CA ALA A 25 24.65 12.66 30.19
C ALA A 25 24.25 13.44 28.95
N GLN A 26 25.07 14.38 28.49
CA GLN A 26 24.86 15.15 27.28
C GLN A 26 24.95 14.25 26.03
N ASP A 27 25.90 13.34 25.97
CA ASP A 27 26.06 12.39 24.88
C ASP A 27 24.84 11.43 24.77
N ILE A 28 24.34 10.96 25.91
CA ILE A 28 23.12 10.15 25.97
C ILE A 28 21.92 10.94 25.47
N VAL A 29 21.73 12.18 25.91
CA VAL A 29 20.64 13.04 25.43
C VAL A 29 20.72 13.28 23.93
N GLN A 30 21.92 13.57 23.40
CA GLN A 30 22.11 13.73 21.96
C GLN A 30 21.82 12.44 21.18
N LEU A 31 22.23 11.29 21.70
CA LEU A 31 21.92 9.99 21.10
C LEU A 31 20.41 9.75 21.05
N LEU A 32 19.71 9.95 22.17
CA LEU A 32 18.25 9.81 22.23
C LEU A 32 17.54 10.77 21.27
N LEU A 33 18.02 12.01 21.17
CA LEU A 33 17.47 12.97 20.20
C LEU A 33 17.64 12.49 18.75
N LYS A 34 18.83 12.00 18.39
CA LYS A 34 19.09 11.45 17.04
C LYS A 34 18.19 10.26 16.73
N ILE A 35 18.04 9.33 17.68
CA ILE A 35 17.16 8.17 17.56
C ILE A 35 15.70 8.63 17.37
N SER A 36 15.24 9.59 18.17
CA SER A 36 13.88 10.14 18.08
C SER A 36 13.61 10.78 16.72
N ILE A 37 14.57 11.53 16.15
CA ILE A 37 14.45 12.12 14.82
C ILE A 37 14.37 11.04 13.74
N ILE A 38 15.17 9.98 13.84
CA ILE A 38 15.13 8.86 12.88
C ILE A 38 13.77 8.15 12.96
N ILE A 39 13.28 7.84 14.16
CA ILE A 39 11.98 7.20 14.35
C ILE A 39 10.86 8.08 13.76
N LEU A 40 10.90 9.39 14.04
CA LEU A 40 9.93 10.33 13.49
C LEU A 40 9.97 10.37 11.96
N ALA A 41 11.17 10.42 11.37
CA ALA A 41 11.34 10.42 9.91
C ALA A 41 10.78 9.14 9.29
N VAL A 42 11.08 7.97 9.86
CA VAL A 42 10.55 6.67 9.41
C VAL A 42 9.02 6.66 9.54
N PHE A 43 8.47 7.11 10.65
CA PHE A 43 7.03 7.19 10.87
C PHE A 43 6.35 8.08 9.83
N LEU A 44 6.90 9.25 9.53
CA LEU A 44 6.39 10.15 8.50
C LEU A 44 6.43 9.50 7.11
N ILE A 45 7.55 8.87 6.75
CA ILE A 45 7.69 8.17 5.47
C ILE A 45 6.59 7.11 5.33
N PHE A 46 6.43 6.23 6.32
CA PHE A 46 5.39 5.18 6.26
C PHE A 46 3.98 5.74 6.22
N THR A 47 3.70 6.82 6.93
CA THR A 47 2.37 7.45 6.96
C THR A 47 2.02 8.11 5.62
N PHE A 48 2.98 8.80 4.99
CA PHE A 48 2.72 9.53 3.75
C PHE A 48 2.85 8.67 2.49
N LEU A 49 3.81 7.75 2.45
CA LEU A 49 4.07 6.94 1.26
C LEU A 49 3.18 5.70 1.17
N TYR A 50 2.91 5.08 2.29
CA TYR A 50 2.19 3.81 2.34
C TYR A 50 0.85 3.96 3.06
N GLY A 51 -0.04 3.05 2.77
CA GLY A 51 -1.28 2.88 3.51
C GLY A 51 -1.51 1.41 3.79
N ILE A 52 -2.15 1.13 4.91
CA ILE A 52 -2.59 -0.22 5.27
C ILE A 52 -4.10 -0.14 5.50
N VAL A 53 -4.84 -1.06 4.92
CA VAL A 53 -6.29 -1.16 5.08
C VAL A 53 -6.70 -2.62 5.23
N ARG A 54 -7.68 -2.86 6.08
CA ARG A 54 -8.34 -4.16 6.17
C ARG A 54 -9.47 -4.21 5.16
N ILE A 55 -9.47 -5.24 4.32
CA ILE A 55 -10.53 -5.46 3.33
C ILE A 55 -11.65 -6.27 3.99
N ASN A 56 -12.87 -5.76 3.87
CA ASN A 56 -14.07 -6.38 4.44
C ASN A 56 -15.07 -6.67 3.31
N ASP A 57 -14.57 -7.20 2.21
CA ASP A 57 -15.41 -7.62 1.08
C ASP A 57 -14.85 -8.89 0.42
N VAL A 58 -15.60 -9.42 -0.52
CA VAL A 58 -15.29 -10.68 -1.21
C VAL A 58 -14.99 -10.48 -2.69
N SER A 59 -14.95 -9.23 -3.16
CA SER A 59 -14.85 -8.89 -4.60
C SER A 59 -13.57 -9.34 -5.26
N MET A 60 -12.49 -9.51 -4.50
CA MET A 60 -11.18 -9.92 -5.01
C MET A 60 -10.79 -11.37 -4.65
N LYS A 61 -11.73 -12.19 -4.19
CA LYS A 61 -11.43 -13.62 -3.98
C LYS A 61 -11.09 -14.31 -5.30
N PRO A 62 -10.08 -15.20 -5.30
CA PRO A 62 -9.29 -15.71 -4.17
C PRO A 62 -8.03 -14.87 -3.86
N ALA A 63 -7.70 -13.85 -4.68
CA ALA A 63 -6.46 -13.07 -4.55
C ALA A 63 -6.41 -12.31 -3.22
N ILE A 64 -7.48 -11.61 -2.86
CA ILE A 64 -7.64 -10.93 -1.56
C ILE A 64 -8.93 -11.44 -0.93
N LYS A 65 -8.86 -11.79 0.34
CA LYS A 65 -9.99 -12.35 1.09
C LYS A 65 -10.50 -11.35 2.11
N ASP A 66 -11.76 -11.54 2.50
CA ASP A 66 -12.32 -10.83 3.63
C ASP A 66 -11.45 -11.00 4.89
N GLY A 67 -11.11 -9.88 5.54
CA GLY A 67 -10.25 -9.83 6.70
C GLY A 67 -8.76 -9.64 6.41
N ASP A 68 -8.31 -9.76 5.16
CA ASP A 68 -6.91 -9.53 4.78
C ASP A 68 -6.51 -8.07 5.00
N LEU A 69 -5.24 -7.85 5.40
CA LEU A 69 -4.63 -6.52 5.44
C LEU A 69 -3.90 -6.28 4.13
N VAL A 70 -4.24 -5.20 3.47
CA VAL A 70 -3.64 -4.79 2.20
C VAL A 70 -2.77 -3.57 2.42
N MET A 71 -1.49 -3.69 2.04
CA MET A 71 -0.56 -2.58 1.99
C MET A 71 -0.54 -2.00 0.58
N TYR A 72 -0.65 -0.69 0.46
CA TYR A 72 -0.64 0.00 -0.82
C TYR A 72 0.28 1.22 -0.80
N TYR A 73 0.83 1.54 -1.98
CA TYR A 73 1.70 2.70 -2.20
C TYR A 73 0.89 3.85 -2.79
N ARG A 74 0.98 5.03 -2.17
CA ARG A 74 0.10 6.17 -2.47
C ARG A 74 0.57 7.02 -3.64
N LEU A 75 1.88 7.12 -3.87
CA LEU A 75 2.44 8.09 -4.79
C LEU A 75 2.51 7.60 -6.24
N ASP A 76 2.63 6.29 -6.48
CA ASP A 76 2.60 5.78 -7.84
C ASP A 76 1.17 5.61 -8.31
N LYS A 77 0.76 6.51 -9.19
CA LYS A 77 -0.56 6.53 -9.84
C LYS A 77 -0.51 6.05 -11.30
N ARG A 78 0.61 5.49 -11.73
CA ARG A 78 0.78 4.88 -13.04
C ARG A 78 0.35 3.43 -12.98
N PHE A 79 -0.87 3.19 -13.38
CA PHE A 79 -1.45 1.85 -13.40
C PHE A 79 -1.20 1.18 -14.76
N ILE A 80 -1.00 -0.13 -14.72
CA ILE A 80 -0.96 -1.01 -15.87
C ILE A 80 -1.96 -2.14 -15.67
N SER A 81 -2.36 -2.80 -16.76
CA SER A 81 -3.22 -3.98 -16.69
C SER A 81 -2.59 -5.05 -15.79
N GLY A 82 -3.39 -5.62 -14.90
CA GLY A 82 -2.96 -6.58 -13.88
C GLY A 82 -2.70 -5.98 -12.49
N ASP A 83 -2.40 -4.69 -12.37
CA ASP A 83 -2.25 -4.03 -11.08
C ASP A 83 -3.53 -4.14 -10.23
N VAL A 84 -3.37 -4.22 -8.93
CA VAL A 84 -4.50 -4.13 -8.00
C VAL A 84 -4.50 -2.76 -7.34
N ALA A 85 -5.64 -2.08 -7.40
CA ALA A 85 -5.84 -0.75 -6.87
C ALA A 85 -6.71 -0.78 -5.61
N VAL A 86 -6.41 0.09 -4.64
CA VAL A 86 -7.29 0.41 -3.51
C VAL A 86 -8.03 1.69 -3.81
N PHE A 87 -9.35 1.67 -3.77
CA PHE A 87 -10.19 2.83 -4.03
C PHE A 87 -11.36 2.89 -3.05
N GLU A 88 -12.14 3.93 -3.13
CA GLU A 88 -13.31 4.14 -2.29
C GLU A 88 -14.57 4.05 -3.15
N ASP A 89 -15.50 3.21 -2.72
CA ASP A 89 -16.81 3.04 -3.32
C ASP A 89 -17.87 3.24 -2.24
N ASP A 90 -18.72 4.24 -2.41
CA ASP A 90 -19.80 4.63 -1.47
C ASP A 90 -19.34 4.67 0.02
N GLY A 91 -18.16 5.29 0.25
CA GLY A 91 -17.58 5.41 1.60
C GLY A 91 -16.92 4.13 2.13
N LYS A 92 -16.92 3.05 1.37
CA LYS A 92 -16.21 1.81 1.66
C LYS A 92 -14.89 1.73 0.92
N THR A 93 -13.82 1.39 1.63
CA THR A 93 -12.56 1.05 0.98
C THR A 93 -12.62 -0.36 0.43
N THR A 94 -12.41 -0.49 -0.87
CA THR A 94 -12.43 -1.74 -1.62
C THR A 94 -11.19 -1.87 -2.50
N THR A 95 -11.06 -3.01 -3.16
CA THR A 95 -9.95 -3.29 -4.09
C THR A 95 -10.51 -3.80 -5.42
N GLY A 96 -9.79 -3.50 -6.50
CA GLY A 96 -10.11 -3.99 -7.84
C GLY A 96 -8.86 -4.14 -8.68
N ARG A 97 -8.93 -5.04 -9.65
CA ARG A 97 -7.85 -5.25 -10.62
C ARG A 97 -8.02 -4.33 -11.81
N VAL A 98 -6.98 -3.61 -12.16
CA VAL A 98 -6.92 -2.82 -13.39
C VAL A 98 -6.93 -3.77 -14.58
N VAL A 99 -7.94 -3.67 -15.42
CA VAL A 99 -8.03 -4.47 -16.67
C VAL A 99 -7.80 -3.62 -17.90
N ALA A 100 -8.03 -2.31 -17.79
CA ALA A 100 -7.78 -1.38 -18.89
C ALA A 100 -7.35 -0.02 -18.34
N VAL A 101 -6.54 0.70 -19.11
CA VAL A 101 -5.99 2.02 -18.81
C VAL A 101 -6.36 3.02 -19.90
N ALA A 102 -6.01 4.29 -19.72
CA ALA A 102 -6.33 5.36 -20.67
C ALA A 102 -6.00 4.98 -22.12
N GLY A 103 -6.98 5.17 -23.01
CA GLY A 103 -6.90 4.83 -24.44
C GLY A 103 -7.41 3.44 -24.79
N ASP A 104 -7.55 2.54 -23.82
CA ASP A 104 -8.11 1.20 -24.07
C ASP A 104 -9.62 1.25 -24.24
N THR A 105 -10.14 0.36 -25.07
CA THR A 105 -11.58 0.12 -25.22
C THR A 105 -11.94 -1.20 -24.56
N VAL A 106 -12.86 -1.14 -23.62
CA VAL A 106 -13.40 -2.29 -22.89
C VAL A 106 -14.74 -2.67 -23.50
N ASP A 107 -14.91 -3.93 -23.84
CA ASP A 107 -16.18 -4.50 -24.27
C ASP A 107 -16.46 -5.78 -23.51
N ILE A 108 -17.70 -5.97 -23.11
CA ILE A 108 -18.15 -7.20 -22.43
C ILE A 108 -19.28 -7.78 -23.23
N THR A 109 -19.01 -8.90 -23.86
CA THR A 109 -19.93 -9.62 -24.73
C THR A 109 -20.40 -10.92 -24.09
N LYS A 110 -21.22 -11.68 -24.79
CA LYS A 110 -21.57 -13.05 -24.38
C LYS A 110 -20.38 -13.99 -24.30
N ASN A 111 -19.27 -13.64 -24.99
CA ASN A 111 -18.02 -14.41 -24.97
C ASN A 111 -17.04 -13.94 -23.89
N GLY A 112 -17.45 -12.99 -23.05
CA GLY A 112 -16.62 -12.45 -21.95
C GLY A 112 -16.03 -11.09 -22.25
N LEU A 113 -14.93 -10.77 -21.55
CA LEU A 113 -14.23 -9.50 -21.58
C LEU A 113 -13.33 -9.39 -22.81
N LYS A 114 -13.42 -8.26 -23.52
CA LYS A 114 -12.50 -7.88 -24.60
C LYS A 114 -11.86 -6.53 -24.29
N ILE A 115 -10.56 -6.44 -24.51
CA ILE A 115 -9.81 -5.18 -24.45
C ILE A 115 -9.22 -4.93 -25.84
N ASN A 116 -9.54 -3.77 -26.42
CA ASN A 116 -9.12 -3.40 -27.77
C ASN A 116 -9.50 -4.47 -28.82
N GLY A 117 -10.65 -5.11 -28.64
CA GLY A 117 -11.16 -6.17 -29.51
C GLY A 117 -10.58 -7.57 -29.25
N ALA A 118 -9.53 -7.71 -28.46
CA ALA A 118 -8.92 -8.99 -28.10
C ALA A 118 -9.58 -9.60 -26.86
N GLU A 119 -9.94 -10.88 -26.94
CA GLU A 119 -10.50 -11.61 -25.78
C GLU A 119 -9.46 -11.74 -24.67
N GLN A 120 -9.88 -11.44 -23.45
CA GLN A 120 -9.04 -11.53 -22.26
C GLN A 120 -9.31 -12.83 -21.52
N ILE A 121 -8.36 -13.76 -21.61
CA ILE A 121 -8.37 -15.01 -20.86
C ILE A 121 -7.39 -14.83 -19.71
N SER A 122 -7.88 -14.74 -18.48
CA SER A 122 -7.04 -14.67 -17.30
C SER A 122 -7.06 -16.02 -16.57
N GLN A 123 -5.89 -16.60 -16.36
CA GLN A 123 -5.76 -17.91 -15.67
C GLN A 123 -6.19 -17.85 -14.20
N ASP A 124 -6.19 -16.66 -13.60
CA ASP A 124 -6.53 -16.45 -12.19
C ASP A 124 -7.99 -16.06 -11.96
N ILE A 125 -8.78 -15.93 -13.03
CA ILE A 125 -10.18 -15.53 -12.95
C ILE A 125 -11.06 -16.72 -13.35
N TYR A 126 -11.71 -17.29 -12.35
CA TYR A 126 -12.49 -18.52 -12.48
C TYR A 126 -13.93 -18.31 -12.95
N PHE A 127 -14.35 -17.06 -13.13
CA PHE A 127 -15.73 -16.72 -13.46
C PHE A 127 -15.80 -15.92 -14.76
N ASP A 128 -16.81 -16.20 -15.55
CA ASP A 128 -17.11 -15.40 -16.75
C ASP A 128 -17.41 -13.96 -16.40
N THR A 129 -16.90 -13.05 -17.22
CA THR A 129 -17.20 -11.62 -17.08
C THR A 129 -18.47 -11.29 -17.84
N THR A 130 -19.54 -11.01 -17.11
CA THR A 130 -20.84 -10.62 -17.66
C THR A 130 -21.16 -9.17 -17.36
N GLN A 131 -21.99 -8.53 -18.18
CA GLN A 131 -22.52 -7.20 -17.91
C GLN A 131 -23.56 -7.26 -16.78
N PHE A 132 -23.69 -6.17 -16.04
CA PHE A 132 -24.79 -5.98 -15.12
C PHE A 132 -26.00 -5.36 -15.82
N LYS A 133 -27.20 -5.78 -15.46
CA LYS A 133 -28.45 -5.31 -16.06
C LYS A 133 -28.65 -3.79 -15.91
N ASN A 134 -28.17 -3.22 -14.81
CA ASN A 134 -28.24 -1.79 -14.49
C ASN A 134 -26.83 -1.17 -14.44
N GLY A 135 -25.90 -1.69 -15.21
CA GLY A 135 -24.53 -1.20 -15.29
C GLY A 135 -24.36 -0.18 -16.41
N VAL A 136 -23.09 0.08 -16.75
CA VAL A 136 -22.73 0.95 -17.88
C VAL A 136 -22.90 0.23 -19.20
N ASP A 137 -23.11 1.00 -20.26
CA ASP A 137 -23.16 0.49 -21.62
C ASP A 137 -21.77 0.17 -22.16
N PHE A 138 -21.66 -0.89 -22.97
CA PHE A 138 -20.43 -1.30 -23.64
C PHE A 138 -20.61 -1.23 -25.16
N PRO A 139 -19.51 -0.97 -25.93
CA PRO A 139 -18.14 -0.76 -25.47
C PRO A 139 -17.92 0.61 -24.80
N ILE A 140 -16.96 0.68 -23.84
CA ILE A 140 -16.56 1.90 -23.18
C ILE A 140 -15.06 2.16 -23.41
N THR A 141 -14.68 3.40 -23.75
CA THR A 141 -13.29 3.80 -23.88
C THR A 141 -12.83 4.45 -22.59
N VAL A 142 -11.69 3.99 -22.04
CA VAL A 142 -11.09 4.55 -20.82
C VAL A 142 -10.47 5.89 -21.15
N GLY A 143 -10.96 6.94 -20.48
CA GLY A 143 -10.49 8.31 -20.64
C GLY A 143 -9.11 8.54 -20.06
N GLU A 144 -8.49 9.68 -20.44
CA GLU A 144 -7.21 10.08 -19.88
C GLU A 144 -7.31 10.26 -18.36
N GLY A 145 -6.33 9.74 -17.61
CA GLY A 145 -6.32 9.74 -16.15
C GLY A 145 -7.37 8.84 -15.51
N GLN A 146 -7.94 7.91 -16.25
CA GLN A 146 -8.89 6.91 -15.77
C GLN A 146 -8.35 5.49 -15.88
N VAL A 147 -8.97 4.59 -15.14
CA VAL A 147 -8.74 3.14 -15.18
C VAL A 147 -10.07 2.42 -15.13
N PHE A 148 -10.12 1.22 -15.68
CA PHE A 148 -11.25 0.32 -15.58
C PHE A 148 -10.88 -0.84 -14.67
N LEU A 149 -11.59 -0.96 -13.54
CA LEU A 149 -11.32 -1.91 -12.49
C LEU A 149 -12.36 -3.02 -12.47
N LEU A 150 -11.92 -4.26 -12.38
CA LEU A 150 -12.80 -5.40 -12.13
C LEU A 150 -12.39 -6.16 -10.87
N GLY A 151 -13.37 -6.69 -10.17
CA GLY A 151 -13.11 -7.66 -9.10
C GLY A 151 -12.75 -9.02 -9.68
N ASP A 152 -11.85 -9.77 -9.03
CA ASP A 152 -11.51 -11.13 -9.44
C ASP A 152 -12.69 -12.09 -9.25
N ASN A 153 -13.50 -11.85 -8.22
CA ASN A 153 -14.77 -12.55 -7.99
C ASN A 153 -15.91 -11.88 -8.78
N ARG A 154 -15.88 -12.03 -10.11
CA ARG A 154 -16.79 -11.38 -11.06
C ARG A 154 -18.26 -11.34 -10.66
N PRO A 155 -18.87 -12.44 -10.13
CA PRO A 155 -20.29 -12.45 -9.78
C PRO A 155 -20.64 -11.60 -8.54
N GLN A 156 -19.69 -11.38 -7.64
CA GLN A 156 -19.93 -10.72 -6.35
C GLN A 156 -19.23 -9.35 -6.22
N ALA A 157 -18.55 -8.92 -7.28
CA ALA A 157 -17.83 -7.64 -7.26
C ALA A 157 -18.77 -6.50 -7.67
N SER A 158 -18.77 -5.43 -6.86
CA SER A 158 -19.23 -4.11 -7.28
C SER A 158 -18.03 -3.40 -7.88
N ASP A 159 -18.03 -3.18 -9.20
CA ASP A 159 -16.86 -2.71 -9.94
C ASP A 159 -17.23 -1.81 -11.12
N SER A 160 -16.28 -1.50 -12.00
CA SER A 160 -16.47 -0.59 -13.13
C SER A 160 -17.56 -1.02 -14.12
N ARG A 161 -18.06 -2.22 -14.04
CA ARG A 161 -19.25 -2.63 -14.82
C ARG A 161 -20.51 -1.91 -14.34
N ILE A 162 -20.51 -1.41 -13.12
CA ILE A 162 -21.62 -0.69 -12.52
C ILE A 162 -21.43 0.82 -12.63
N TYR A 163 -20.25 1.34 -12.22
CA TYR A 163 -20.02 2.78 -12.14
C TYR A 163 -19.10 3.35 -13.22
N GLY A 164 -18.64 2.53 -14.18
CA GLY A 164 -17.78 2.98 -15.26
C GLY A 164 -16.32 3.15 -14.86
N CYS A 165 -15.61 3.96 -15.66
CA CYS A 165 -14.21 4.25 -15.42
C CYS A 165 -14.00 5.08 -14.16
N ILE A 166 -12.95 4.76 -13.39
CA ILE A 166 -12.59 5.43 -12.14
C ILE A 166 -11.42 6.38 -12.42
N ASN A 167 -11.49 7.61 -11.91
CA ASN A 167 -10.37 8.53 -11.99
C ASN A 167 -9.21 8.03 -11.12
N VAL A 168 -8.00 8.06 -11.65
CA VAL A 168 -6.78 7.70 -10.92
C VAL A 168 -6.58 8.57 -9.67
N LYS A 169 -7.14 9.77 -9.64
CA LYS A 169 -7.11 10.67 -8.47
C LYS A 169 -7.91 10.10 -7.30
N ASP A 170 -8.98 9.37 -7.58
CA ASP A 170 -9.88 8.79 -6.58
C ASP A 170 -9.37 7.41 -6.09
N VAL A 171 -8.36 6.87 -6.76
CA VAL A 171 -7.65 5.66 -6.31
C VAL A 171 -6.71 6.03 -5.17
N ARG A 172 -6.80 5.36 -4.04
CA ARG A 172 -5.92 5.59 -2.88
C ARG A 172 -4.48 5.19 -3.15
N GLY A 173 -4.25 4.09 -3.86
CA GLY A 173 -2.91 3.64 -4.27
C GLY A 173 -2.90 2.24 -4.88
N LYS A 174 -1.70 1.84 -5.29
CA LYS A 174 -1.41 0.52 -5.86
C LYS A 174 -1.07 -0.47 -4.75
N VAL A 175 -1.70 -1.64 -4.76
CA VAL A 175 -1.40 -2.72 -3.82
C VAL A 175 0.00 -3.25 -4.08
N ILE A 176 0.78 -3.38 -3.01
CA ILE A 176 2.14 -3.89 -3.04
C ILE A 176 2.31 -5.18 -2.23
N ALA A 177 1.45 -5.38 -1.22
CA ALA A 177 1.48 -6.60 -0.43
C ALA A 177 0.10 -6.91 0.17
N VAL A 178 -0.17 -8.19 0.34
CA VAL A 178 -1.35 -8.71 1.04
C VAL A 178 -0.87 -9.56 2.22
N ILE A 179 -1.25 -9.14 3.42
CA ILE A 179 -0.94 -9.83 4.67
C ILE A 179 -2.20 -10.62 5.04
N ARG A 180 -2.14 -11.93 4.87
CA ARG A 180 -3.27 -12.82 5.13
C ARG A 180 -3.47 -13.01 6.62
N SER A 181 -4.68 -12.74 7.10
CA SER A 181 -5.10 -13.20 8.41
C SER A 181 -5.34 -14.71 8.33
N ARG A 182 -4.43 -15.50 8.91
CA ARG A 182 -4.73 -16.91 9.16
C ARG A 182 -5.71 -16.92 10.33
N GLY A 183 -6.98 -17.17 10.06
CA GLY A 183 -7.92 -17.52 11.10
C GLY A 183 -7.39 -18.77 11.81
N ILE A 184 -7.12 -18.63 13.11
CA ILE A 184 -6.88 -19.74 14.03
C ILE A 184 -8.22 -20.40 14.32
#